data_6d1a8633f4bb36dca171981f77bb11a2
#
_entry.id   6d1a8633f4bb36dca171981f77bb11a2
#
_cell.length_a   1.000
_cell.length_b   1.000
_cell.length_c   1.000
_cell.angle_alpha   90.00
_cell.angle_beta   90.00
_cell.angle_gamma   90.00
#
_symmetry.space_group_name_H-M   'P 1'
#
loop_
_entity.id
_entity.type
_entity.pdbx_description
1 polymer ?
#
loop_
_entity_poly.entity_id
_entity_poly.type
_entity_poly.pdbx_seq_one_letter_code
_entity_poly.pdbx_strand_id
1 'polypeptide(L)'
;METYVIILLCLAAFVAGFIDAIVGGGGLIQTPAGLILLPNLPVSTVIGSLKIPAFSGTSFAAYQYLKKVTMNWRLLFIMMALALPSAFLGSTLLTYMSNDFMKPLLLFILSLLAIYTYAKKNFGQLIEKNISERTQILNAVLISFIVGFYDGFIGPGTGSFLVVAFIALMGFDFLHASANAKMVNLATNFGSICLFALKGKIIWIIAIPMAISNAFGGWIGAKLAINKGNSFIRIFFLVVVVGTLIRFAYDVFWKK
;
A
#
# COMPACT_ATOMS: atom_id res chain seq x y z
N MET A 1 -17.17 12.77 -17.55
CA MET A 1 -15.77 12.88 -17.01
C MET A 1 -14.85 13.07 -18.20
N GLU A 2 -13.98 14.04 -18.13
CA GLU A 2 -13.12 14.40 -19.26
C GLU A 2 -12.02 13.35 -19.47
N THR A 3 -11.72 13.03 -20.74
CA THR A 3 -10.78 11.95 -21.10
C THR A 3 -9.37 12.16 -20.51
N TYR A 4 -8.92 13.42 -20.39
CA TYR A 4 -7.60 13.72 -19.84
C TYR A 4 -7.49 13.32 -18.34
N VAL A 5 -8.60 13.39 -17.57
CA VAL A 5 -8.62 12.97 -16.15
C VAL A 5 -8.34 11.47 -16.05
N ILE A 6 -8.96 10.66 -16.93
CA ILE A 6 -8.70 9.21 -16.96
C ILE A 6 -7.25 8.92 -17.31
N ILE A 7 -6.69 9.63 -18.28
CA ILE A 7 -5.28 9.47 -18.69
C ILE A 7 -4.33 9.78 -17.51
N LEU A 8 -4.56 10.90 -16.82
CA LEU A 8 -3.74 11.28 -15.65
C LEU A 8 -3.86 10.26 -14.51
N LEU A 9 -5.07 9.75 -14.26
CA LEU A 9 -5.30 8.69 -13.26
C LEU A 9 -4.59 7.39 -13.65
N CYS A 10 -4.60 7.01 -14.92
CA CYS A 10 -3.89 5.84 -15.42
C CYS A 10 -2.37 5.98 -15.29
N LEU A 11 -1.81 7.17 -15.60
CA LEU A 11 -0.39 7.45 -15.39
C LEU A 11 -0.02 7.37 -13.90
N ALA A 12 -0.82 7.99 -13.03
CA ALA A 12 -0.63 7.88 -11.59
C ALA A 12 -0.73 6.43 -11.10
N ALA A 13 -1.66 5.64 -11.64
CA ALA A 13 -1.82 4.24 -11.31
C ALA A 13 -0.63 3.38 -11.76
N PHE A 14 -0.07 3.65 -12.95
CA PHE A 14 1.15 2.97 -13.41
C PHE A 14 2.33 3.23 -12.47
N VAL A 15 2.60 4.50 -12.16
CA VAL A 15 3.68 4.89 -11.25
C VAL A 15 3.46 4.33 -9.86
N ALA A 16 2.21 4.38 -9.38
CA ALA A 16 1.84 3.81 -8.09
C ALA A 16 2.09 2.30 -8.05
N GLY A 17 1.66 1.55 -9.06
CA GLY A 17 1.89 0.10 -9.15
C GLY A 17 3.38 -0.25 -9.20
N PHE A 18 4.16 0.51 -9.98
CA PHE A 18 5.61 0.34 -10.08
C PHE A 18 6.31 0.54 -8.72
N ILE A 19 6.02 1.65 -8.05
CA ILE A 19 6.60 1.96 -6.73
C ILE A 19 6.10 0.97 -5.68
N ASP A 20 4.79 0.67 -5.71
CA ASP A 20 4.19 -0.28 -4.77
C ASP A 20 4.86 -1.65 -4.86
N ALA A 21 5.09 -2.14 -6.06
CA ALA A 21 5.70 -3.45 -6.28
C ALA A 21 7.11 -3.56 -5.69
N ILE A 22 7.86 -2.47 -5.67
CA ILE A 22 9.24 -2.44 -5.13
C ILE A 22 9.23 -2.27 -3.60
N VAL A 23 8.51 -1.26 -3.09
CA VAL A 23 8.63 -0.80 -1.69
C VAL A 23 7.31 -0.64 -0.93
N GLY A 24 6.17 -0.84 -1.59
CA GLY A 24 4.87 -0.80 -0.93
C GLY A 24 4.26 0.59 -0.73
N GLY A 25 4.72 1.61 -1.45
CA GLY A 25 4.28 3.02 -1.30
C GLY A 25 3.27 3.53 -2.34
N GLY A 26 2.70 2.67 -3.17
CA GLY A 26 1.84 3.09 -4.31
C GLY A 26 0.64 3.93 -3.91
N GLY A 27 0.02 3.63 -2.78
CA GLY A 27 -1.11 4.39 -2.26
C GLY A 27 -0.78 5.85 -1.93
N LEU A 28 0.49 6.17 -1.60
CA LEU A 28 0.94 7.55 -1.35
C LEU A 28 0.89 8.43 -2.61
N ILE A 29 0.88 7.83 -3.78
CA ILE A 29 0.76 8.53 -5.07
C ILE A 29 -0.67 8.47 -5.57
N GLN A 30 -1.24 7.27 -5.58
CA GLN A 30 -2.54 7.03 -6.20
C GLN A 30 -3.69 7.71 -5.44
N THR A 31 -3.66 7.73 -4.10
CA THR A 31 -4.74 8.34 -3.29
C THR A 31 -4.79 9.85 -3.44
N PRO A 32 -3.69 10.62 -3.27
CA PRO A 32 -3.72 12.06 -3.55
C PRO A 32 -4.13 12.38 -4.98
N ALA A 33 -3.61 11.64 -5.99
CA ALA A 33 -4.00 11.82 -7.38
C ALA A 33 -5.52 11.64 -7.57
N GLY A 34 -6.09 10.59 -6.99
CA GLY A 34 -7.53 10.34 -7.04
C GLY A 34 -8.35 11.45 -6.38
N LEU A 35 -7.95 11.92 -5.19
CA LEU A 35 -8.67 12.96 -4.46
C LEU A 35 -8.58 14.33 -5.14
N ILE A 36 -7.44 14.64 -5.80
CA ILE A 36 -7.24 15.90 -6.53
C ILE A 36 -8.00 15.90 -7.86
N LEU A 37 -7.95 14.79 -8.59
CA LEU A 37 -8.56 14.69 -9.92
C LEU A 37 -10.07 14.39 -9.87
N LEU A 38 -10.58 13.95 -8.73
CA LEU A 38 -11.99 13.60 -8.51
C LEU A 38 -12.57 14.35 -7.28
N PRO A 39 -12.47 15.70 -7.22
CA PRO A 39 -12.76 16.48 -6.01
C PRO A 39 -14.23 16.46 -5.58
N ASN A 40 -15.13 16.20 -6.53
CA ASN A 40 -16.58 16.20 -6.33
C ASN A 40 -17.13 14.86 -5.83
N LEU A 41 -16.29 13.84 -5.76
CA LEU A 41 -16.71 12.51 -5.31
C LEU A 41 -16.49 12.33 -3.79
N PRO A 42 -17.34 11.55 -3.12
CA PRO A 42 -17.10 11.17 -1.74
C PRO A 42 -15.76 10.45 -1.59
N VAL A 43 -15.02 10.75 -0.52
CA VAL A 43 -13.71 10.15 -0.23
C VAL A 43 -13.78 8.61 -0.24
N SER A 44 -14.83 8.03 0.36
CA SER A 44 -15.06 6.58 0.37
C SER A 44 -15.22 5.99 -1.03
N THR A 45 -15.85 6.73 -1.96
CA THR A 45 -16.02 6.29 -3.35
C THR A 45 -14.70 6.38 -4.13
N VAL A 46 -13.92 7.44 -3.91
CA VAL A 46 -12.58 7.55 -4.51
C VAL A 46 -11.71 6.41 -4.01
N ILE A 47 -11.57 6.23 -2.70
CA ILE A 47 -10.72 5.17 -2.12
C ILE A 47 -11.21 3.78 -2.57
N GLY A 48 -12.52 3.52 -2.56
CA GLY A 48 -13.08 2.25 -3.03
C GLY A 48 -12.73 1.95 -4.48
N SER A 49 -12.80 2.96 -5.35
CA SER A 49 -12.42 2.83 -6.76
C SER A 49 -10.92 2.56 -6.95
N LEU A 50 -10.06 3.15 -6.10
CA LEU A 50 -8.61 2.97 -6.14
C LEU A 50 -8.14 1.61 -5.60
N LYS A 51 -8.98 0.89 -4.83
CA LYS A 51 -8.65 -0.48 -4.37
C LYS A 51 -8.57 -1.49 -5.53
N ILE A 52 -9.33 -1.30 -6.60
CA ILE A 52 -9.29 -2.18 -7.79
C ILE A 52 -7.92 -2.13 -8.48
N PRO A 53 -7.39 -0.95 -8.89
CA PRO A 53 -6.04 -0.88 -9.45
C PRO A 53 -4.96 -1.34 -8.47
N ALA A 54 -5.06 -0.99 -7.17
CA ALA A 54 -4.11 -1.46 -6.17
C ALA A 54 -4.10 -3.00 -6.08
N PHE A 55 -5.26 -3.65 -6.04
CA PHE A 55 -5.38 -5.10 -6.07
C PHE A 55 -4.76 -5.71 -7.33
N SER A 56 -5.04 -5.13 -8.49
CA SER A 56 -4.51 -5.59 -9.77
C SER A 56 -2.98 -5.55 -9.79
N GLY A 57 -2.37 -4.41 -9.51
CA GLY A 57 -0.90 -4.28 -9.48
C GLY A 57 -0.24 -5.16 -8.44
N THR A 58 -0.84 -5.24 -7.24
CA THR A 58 -0.35 -6.12 -6.17
C THR A 58 -0.44 -7.60 -6.57
N SER A 59 -1.49 -8.01 -7.32
CA SER A 59 -1.63 -9.39 -7.82
C SER A 59 -0.48 -9.77 -8.76
N PHE A 60 -0.17 -8.91 -9.73
CA PHE A 60 0.95 -9.14 -10.66
C PHE A 60 2.30 -9.11 -9.94
N ALA A 61 2.49 -8.20 -8.98
CA ALA A 61 3.68 -8.16 -8.16
C ALA A 61 3.82 -9.43 -7.31
N ALA A 62 2.78 -9.82 -6.58
CA ALA A 62 2.74 -11.03 -5.75
C ALA A 62 3.08 -12.29 -6.57
N TYR A 63 2.49 -12.42 -7.77
CA TYR A 63 2.79 -13.54 -8.67
C TYR A 63 4.28 -13.63 -9.05
N GLN A 64 4.94 -12.48 -9.30
CA GLN A 64 6.36 -12.45 -9.59
C GLN A 64 7.21 -12.86 -8.38
N TYR A 65 6.86 -12.35 -7.18
CA TYR A 65 7.56 -12.70 -5.95
C TYR A 65 7.40 -14.18 -5.59
N LEU A 66 6.19 -14.76 -5.75
CA LEU A 66 5.92 -16.19 -5.50
C LEU A 66 6.78 -17.13 -6.31
N LYS A 67 7.22 -16.72 -7.51
CA LYS A 67 8.10 -17.54 -8.36
C LYS A 67 9.56 -17.58 -7.90
N LYS A 68 9.97 -16.65 -7.06
CA LYS A 68 11.40 -16.42 -6.78
C LYS A 68 11.74 -16.38 -5.30
N VAL A 69 10.76 -16.16 -4.43
CA VAL A 69 10.96 -16.02 -2.98
C VAL A 69 10.25 -17.14 -2.26
N THR A 70 10.98 -17.88 -1.44
CA THR A 70 10.40 -18.90 -0.56
C THR A 70 9.62 -18.24 0.56
N MET A 71 8.42 -18.75 0.87
CA MET A 71 7.56 -18.20 1.89
C MET A 71 7.16 -19.28 2.91
N ASN A 72 7.01 -18.85 4.17
CA ASN A 72 6.35 -19.68 5.17
C ASN A 72 4.83 -19.60 4.98
N TRP A 73 4.27 -20.56 4.24
CA TRP A 73 2.85 -20.59 3.89
C TRP A 73 1.93 -20.63 5.10
N ARG A 74 2.30 -21.34 6.17
CA ARG A 74 1.51 -21.40 7.40
C ARG A 74 1.34 -20.02 8.01
N LEU A 75 2.43 -19.29 8.15
CA LEU A 75 2.44 -17.93 8.69
C LEU A 75 1.69 -16.98 7.78
N LEU A 76 1.92 -17.09 6.47
CA LEU A 76 1.29 -16.24 5.47
C LEU A 76 -0.23 -16.41 5.44
N PHE A 77 -0.75 -17.65 5.52
CA PHE A 77 -2.19 -17.88 5.58
C PHE A 77 -2.82 -17.30 6.84
N ILE A 78 -2.17 -17.39 8.00
CA ILE A 78 -2.62 -16.75 9.24
C ILE A 78 -2.71 -15.23 9.04
N MET A 79 -1.68 -14.62 8.45
CA MET A 79 -1.65 -13.19 8.19
C MET A 79 -2.76 -12.76 7.22
N MET A 80 -2.93 -13.45 6.11
CA MET A 80 -3.96 -13.12 5.12
C MET A 80 -5.38 -13.31 5.67
N ALA A 81 -5.62 -14.39 6.42
CA ALA A 81 -6.92 -14.69 7.03
C ALA A 81 -7.35 -13.65 8.05
N LEU A 82 -6.41 -12.98 8.72
CA LEU A 82 -6.69 -11.90 9.66
C LEU A 82 -6.74 -10.53 8.98
N ALA A 83 -5.86 -10.28 8.02
CA ALA A 83 -5.76 -9.00 7.33
C ALA A 83 -7.02 -8.69 6.50
N LEU A 84 -7.60 -9.70 5.85
CA LEU A 84 -8.80 -9.56 5.03
C LEU A 84 -10.01 -9.02 5.84
N PRO A 85 -10.48 -9.69 6.91
CA PRO A 85 -11.59 -9.18 7.69
C PRO A 85 -11.25 -7.86 8.40
N SER A 86 -10.00 -7.64 8.81
CA SER A 86 -9.58 -6.39 9.41
C SER A 86 -9.71 -5.23 8.42
N ALA A 87 -9.29 -5.41 7.16
CA ALA A 87 -9.46 -4.41 6.12
C ALA A 87 -10.93 -4.17 5.77
N PHE A 88 -11.75 -5.22 5.76
CA PHE A 88 -13.19 -5.08 5.60
C PHE A 88 -13.79 -4.19 6.70
N LEU A 89 -13.41 -4.41 7.96
CA LEU A 89 -13.84 -3.59 9.11
C LEU A 89 -13.35 -2.15 8.98
N GLY A 90 -12.08 -1.93 8.62
CA GLY A 90 -11.53 -0.59 8.38
C GLY A 90 -12.26 0.15 7.26
N SER A 91 -12.54 -0.52 6.15
CA SER A 91 -13.31 0.03 5.04
C SER A 91 -14.76 0.34 5.43
N THR A 92 -15.34 -0.48 6.31
CA THR A 92 -16.67 -0.22 6.86
C THR A 92 -16.68 1.10 7.63
N LEU A 93 -15.70 1.32 8.50
CA LEU A 93 -15.57 2.58 9.23
C LEU A 93 -15.46 3.77 8.29
N LEU A 94 -14.63 3.68 7.23
CA LEU A 94 -14.50 4.73 6.23
C LEU A 94 -15.83 5.12 5.57
N THR A 95 -16.72 4.15 5.33
CA THR A 95 -18.02 4.44 4.68
C THR A 95 -18.98 5.25 5.55
N TYR A 96 -18.78 5.25 6.86
CA TYR A 96 -19.57 6.03 7.82
C TYR A 96 -18.99 7.41 8.13
N MET A 97 -17.75 7.69 7.70
CA MET A 97 -17.10 8.96 7.96
C MET A 97 -17.55 10.03 6.95
N SER A 98 -17.73 11.26 7.42
CA SER A 98 -18.02 12.41 6.55
C SER A 98 -16.79 12.84 5.76
N ASN A 99 -17.00 13.43 4.58
CA ASN A 99 -15.92 13.96 3.76
C ASN A 99 -15.13 15.08 4.48
N ASP A 100 -15.83 15.90 5.25
CA ASP A 100 -15.25 17.03 5.99
C ASP A 100 -14.27 16.56 7.09
N PHE A 101 -14.53 15.38 7.66
CA PHE A 101 -13.61 14.74 8.60
C PHE A 101 -12.49 13.98 7.89
N MET A 102 -12.82 13.27 6.82
CA MET A 102 -11.85 12.39 6.15
C MET A 102 -10.77 13.13 5.39
N LYS A 103 -11.09 14.24 4.72
CA LYS A 103 -10.09 15.02 3.98
C LYS A 103 -8.95 15.53 4.88
N PRO A 104 -9.23 16.24 6.00
CA PRO A 104 -8.19 16.65 6.95
C PRO A 104 -7.46 15.47 7.60
N LEU A 105 -8.19 14.42 7.97
CA LEU A 105 -7.59 13.23 8.57
C LEU A 105 -6.58 12.56 7.63
N LEU A 106 -6.92 12.38 6.36
CA LEU A 106 -6.01 11.82 5.35
C LEU A 106 -4.78 12.70 5.18
N LEU A 107 -4.94 14.02 5.09
CA LEU A 107 -3.83 14.95 5.01
C LEU A 107 -2.95 14.85 6.27
N PHE A 108 -3.51 14.79 7.45
CA PHE A 108 -2.78 14.66 8.71
C PHE A 108 -1.98 13.34 8.76
N ILE A 109 -2.61 12.22 8.38
CA ILE A 109 -1.96 10.91 8.40
C ILE A 109 -0.86 10.82 7.32
N LEU A 110 -1.11 11.32 6.11
CA LEU A 110 -0.09 11.41 5.07
C LEU A 110 1.10 12.26 5.54
N SER A 111 0.83 13.32 6.30
CA SER A 111 1.85 14.17 6.92
C SER A 111 2.67 13.44 7.96
N LEU A 112 2.00 12.73 8.88
CA LEU A 112 2.67 11.92 9.90
C LEU A 112 3.52 10.81 9.29
N LEU A 113 3.01 10.18 8.22
CA LEU A 113 3.75 9.16 7.48
C LEU A 113 5.02 9.70 6.84
N ALA A 114 4.93 10.89 6.24
CA ALA A 114 6.08 11.58 5.69
C ALA A 114 7.11 11.89 6.79
N ILE A 115 6.68 12.45 7.93
CA ILE A 115 7.55 12.77 9.08
C ILE A 115 8.18 11.50 9.68
N TYR A 116 7.39 10.46 9.92
CA TYR A 116 7.88 9.19 10.45
C TYR A 116 8.96 8.57 9.57
N THR A 117 8.73 8.58 8.27
CA THR A 117 9.65 8.05 7.30
C THR A 117 10.96 8.85 7.27
N TYR A 118 10.89 10.17 7.49
CA TYR A 118 12.06 11.05 7.64
C TYR A 118 12.89 10.78 8.91
N ALA A 119 12.23 10.64 10.03
CA ALA A 119 12.90 10.51 11.32
C ALA A 119 13.72 9.21 11.44
N LYS A 120 13.35 8.15 10.69
CA LYS A 120 14.01 6.85 10.76
C LYS A 120 15.09 6.64 9.70
N LYS A 121 16.23 7.33 9.84
CA LYS A 121 17.40 7.24 8.94
C LYS A 121 18.05 5.86 8.81
N ASN A 122 17.82 4.93 9.75
CA ASN A 122 18.47 3.61 9.82
C ASN A 122 17.52 2.45 9.48
N PHE A 123 16.64 2.63 8.47
CA PHE A 123 15.76 1.58 8.03
C PHE A 123 16.54 0.44 7.35
N GLY A 124 16.38 -0.78 7.89
CA GLY A 124 16.75 -2.02 7.21
C GLY A 124 18.22 -2.43 7.30
N GLN A 125 18.92 -2.13 8.38
CA GLN A 125 20.08 -2.94 8.74
C GLN A 125 19.58 -4.35 9.07
N LEU A 126 20.12 -5.34 8.35
CA LEU A 126 19.88 -6.75 8.59
C LEU A 126 20.32 -7.08 10.03
N ILE A 127 19.38 -7.14 10.94
CA ILE A 127 19.57 -7.77 12.23
C ILE A 127 18.85 -9.11 12.09
N GLU A 128 19.60 -10.17 11.86
CA GLU A 128 19.05 -11.53 12.00
C GLU A 128 18.54 -11.67 13.44
N LYS A 129 17.23 -11.58 13.57
CA LYS A 129 16.56 -11.81 14.86
C LYS A 129 16.21 -13.28 14.92
N ASN A 130 16.86 -13.98 15.81
CA ASN A 130 16.45 -15.33 16.17
C ASN A 130 15.17 -15.24 17.04
N ILE A 131 14.01 -15.22 16.38
CA ILE A 131 12.71 -15.00 17.03
C ILE A 131 12.03 -16.35 17.22
N SER A 132 11.54 -16.64 18.43
CA SER A 132 10.79 -17.86 18.70
C SER A 132 9.53 -17.95 17.81
N GLU A 133 9.12 -19.16 17.43
CA GLU A 133 7.93 -19.38 16.59
C GLU A 133 6.68 -18.73 17.20
N ARG A 134 6.54 -18.79 18.52
CA ARG A 134 5.41 -18.16 19.25
C ARG A 134 5.41 -16.64 19.09
N THR A 135 6.56 -15.99 19.22
CA THR A 135 6.71 -14.54 19.02
C THR A 135 6.44 -14.16 17.57
N GLN A 136 6.89 -14.99 16.63
CA GLN A 136 6.66 -14.77 15.19
C GLN A 136 5.17 -14.81 14.85
N ILE A 137 4.43 -15.78 15.39
CA ILE A 137 2.97 -15.87 15.19
C ILE A 137 2.26 -14.67 15.84
N LEU A 138 2.64 -14.28 17.06
CA LEU A 138 2.05 -13.13 17.74
C LEU A 138 2.26 -11.83 16.93
N ASN A 139 3.48 -11.60 16.46
CA ASN A 139 3.79 -10.45 15.61
C ASN A 139 2.99 -10.48 14.31
N ALA A 140 2.86 -11.65 13.68
CA ALA A 140 2.05 -11.82 12.47
C ALA A 140 0.59 -11.44 12.69
N VAL A 141 -0.01 -11.89 13.81
CA VAL A 141 -1.38 -11.56 14.19
C VAL A 141 -1.55 -10.05 14.39
N LEU A 142 -0.67 -9.44 15.20
CA LEU A 142 -0.73 -7.99 15.50
C LEU A 142 -0.54 -7.14 14.24
N ILE A 143 0.47 -7.44 13.43
CA ILE A 143 0.74 -6.72 12.19
C ILE A 143 -0.47 -6.81 11.26
N SER A 144 -0.99 -8.02 11.05
CA SER A 144 -2.08 -8.25 10.11
C SER A 144 -3.37 -7.56 10.54
N PHE A 145 -3.68 -7.58 11.84
CA PHE A 145 -4.86 -6.91 12.37
C PHE A 145 -4.73 -5.39 12.28
N ILE A 146 -3.65 -4.81 12.82
CA ILE A 146 -3.47 -3.36 12.89
C ILE A 146 -3.29 -2.76 11.49
N VAL A 147 -2.36 -3.32 10.70
CA VAL A 147 -2.07 -2.78 9.38
C VAL A 147 -3.19 -3.11 8.38
N GLY A 148 -3.86 -4.26 8.55
CA GLY A 148 -5.03 -4.61 7.76
C GLY A 148 -6.19 -3.64 7.98
N PHE A 149 -6.51 -3.32 9.24
CA PHE A 149 -7.53 -2.33 9.57
C PHE A 149 -7.18 -0.94 9.01
N TYR A 150 -5.92 -0.53 9.22
CA TYR A 150 -5.41 0.72 8.66
C TYR A 150 -5.56 0.77 7.12
N ASP A 151 -5.22 -0.31 6.43
CA ASP A 151 -5.35 -0.38 4.96
C ASP A 151 -6.80 -0.22 4.48
N GLY A 152 -7.73 -0.83 5.17
CA GLY A 152 -9.15 -0.67 4.87
C GLY A 152 -9.67 0.73 5.14
N PHE A 153 -9.24 1.33 6.25
CA PHE A 153 -9.73 2.65 6.70
C PHE A 153 -9.10 3.80 5.92
N ILE A 154 -7.78 3.76 5.69
CA ILE A 154 -7.02 4.87 5.11
C ILE A 154 -6.28 4.43 3.85
N GLY A 155 -5.45 3.40 3.93
CA GLY A 155 -4.76 2.70 2.86
C GLY A 155 -3.39 3.21 2.43
N PRO A 156 -3.14 4.50 2.21
CA PRO A 156 -1.84 4.98 1.73
C PRO A 156 -0.67 4.55 2.61
N GLY A 157 0.38 3.99 2.00
CA GLY A 157 1.58 3.56 2.72
C GLY A 157 1.53 2.17 3.36
N THR A 158 0.41 1.47 3.31
CA THR A 158 0.23 0.12 3.90
C THR A 158 1.34 -0.84 3.53
N GLY A 159 1.70 -0.93 2.25
CA GLY A 159 2.77 -1.81 1.80
C GLY A 159 4.12 -1.49 2.45
N SER A 160 4.46 -0.21 2.57
CA SER A 160 5.67 0.23 3.27
C SER A 160 5.63 -0.12 4.75
N PHE A 161 4.47 0.05 5.43
CA PHE A 161 4.33 -0.34 6.83
C PHE A 161 4.49 -1.84 7.04
N LEU A 162 3.91 -2.65 6.16
CA LEU A 162 4.08 -4.09 6.20
C LEU A 162 5.55 -4.48 6.05
N VAL A 163 6.25 -3.92 5.04
CA VAL A 163 7.69 -4.18 4.84
C VAL A 163 8.49 -3.83 6.08
N VAL A 164 8.23 -2.65 6.64
CA VAL A 164 8.89 -2.17 7.86
C VAL A 164 8.63 -3.08 9.05
N ALA A 165 7.36 -3.42 9.28
CA ALA A 165 6.96 -4.28 10.39
C ALA A 165 7.59 -5.67 10.26
N PHE A 166 7.64 -6.23 9.06
CA PHE A 166 8.25 -7.53 8.81
C PHE A 166 9.77 -7.51 9.04
N ILE A 167 10.47 -6.46 8.61
CA ILE A 167 11.90 -6.31 8.90
C ILE A 167 12.12 -6.11 10.41
N ALA A 168 11.39 -5.18 11.02
CA ALA A 168 11.65 -4.78 12.40
C ALA A 168 11.21 -5.82 13.44
N LEU A 169 10.06 -6.48 13.21
CA LEU A 169 9.44 -7.36 14.20
C LEU A 169 9.60 -8.84 13.87
N MET A 170 9.84 -9.19 12.59
CA MET A 170 9.97 -10.59 12.16
C MET A 170 11.37 -10.93 11.65
N GLY A 171 12.28 -9.95 11.54
CA GLY A 171 13.66 -10.18 11.13
C GLY A 171 13.82 -10.55 9.64
N PHE A 172 12.83 -10.25 8.79
CA PHE A 172 12.93 -10.53 7.36
C PHE A 172 13.89 -9.54 6.68
N ASP A 173 14.61 -10.00 5.66
CA ASP A 173 15.29 -9.11 4.74
C ASP A 173 14.30 -8.35 3.85
N PHE A 174 14.78 -7.34 3.10
CA PHE A 174 13.90 -6.51 2.26
C PHE A 174 13.12 -7.29 1.20
N LEU A 175 13.75 -8.31 0.60
CA LEU A 175 13.13 -9.10 -0.46
C LEU A 175 12.00 -9.96 0.11
N HIS A 176 12.26 -10.71 1.20
CA HIS A 176 11.25 -11.51 1.88
C HIS A 176 10.15 -10.65 2.52
N ALA A 177 10.52 -9.50 3.13
CA ALA A 177 9.56 -8.56 3.67
C ALA A 177 8.64 -8.00 2.57
N SER A 178 9.19 -7.59 1.43
CA SER A 178 8.41 -7.10 0.29
C SER A 178 7.49 -8.18 -0.26
N ALA A 179 7.98 -9.40 -0.42
CA ALA A 179 7.19 -10.52 -0.91
C ALA A 179 5.99 -10.83 -0.01
N ASN A 180 6.22 -10.99 1.31
CA ASN A 180 5.15 -11.24 2.28
C ASN A 180 4.17 -10.05 2.37
N ALA A 181 4.68 -8.80 2.31
CA ALA A 181 3.86 -7.61 2.31
C ALA A 181 2.88 -7.59 1.12
N LYS A 182 3.30 -8.03 -0.07
CA LYS A 182 2.40 -8.10 -1.23
C LYS A 182 1.27 -9.10 -1.02
N MET A 183 1.54 -10.25 -0.42
CA MET A 183 0.50 -11.24 -0.16
C MET A 183 -0.52 -10.75 0.87
N VAL A 184 -0.05 -10.14 1.96
CA VAL A 184 -0.94 -9.57 2.98
C VAL A 184 -1.73 -8.39 2.40
N ASN A 185 -1.08 -7.49 1.65
CA ASN A 185 -1.74 -6.36 1.00
C ASN A 185 -2.75 -6.80 -0.08
N LEU A 186 -2.52 -7.93 -0.74
CA LEU A 186 -3.50 -8.53 -1.64
C LEU A 186 -4.78 -8.92 -0.88
N ALA A 187 -4.63 -9.55 0.28
CA ALA A 187 -5.77 -9.92 1.12
C ALA A 187 -6.53 -8.70 1.67
N THR A 188 -5.82 -7.65 2.11
CA THR A 188 -6.46 -6.42 2.59
C THR A 188 -7.20 -5.66 1.48
N ASN A 189 -6.60 -5.56 0.29
CA ASN A 189 -7.27 -4.95 -0.86
C ASN A 189 -8.52 -5.74 -1.25
N PHE A 190 -8.45 -7.08 -1.26
CA PHE A 190 -9.62 -7.92 -1.55
C PHE A 190 -10.73 -7.71 -0.52
N GLY A 191 -10.42 -7.71 0.79
CA GLY A 191 -11.38 -7.43 1.84
C GLY A 191 -12.06 -6.06 1.70
N SER A 192 -11.28 -5.03 1.37
CA SER A 192 -11.78 -3.68 1.09
C SER A 192 -12.69 -3.64 -0.15
N ILE A 193 -12.27 -4.30 -1.24
CA ILE A 193 -13.05 -4.38 -2.49
C ILE A 193 -14.41 -5.03 -2.24
N CYS A 194 -14.45 -6.13 -1.48
CA CYS A 194 -15.70 -6.79 -1.13
C CYS A 194 -16.69 -5.81 -0.47
N LEU A 195 -16.22 -5.03 0.51
CA LEU A 195 -17.08 -4.03 1.16
C LEU A 195 -17.51 -2.92 0.20
N PHE A 196 -16.57 -2.29 -0.50
CA PHE A 196 -16.89 -1.16 -1.38
C PHE A 196 -17.79 -1.57 -2.56
N ALA A 197 -17.64 -2.80 -3.07
CA ALA A 197 -18.55 -3.36 -4.08
C ALA A 197 -19.96 -3.56 -3.51
N LEU A 198 -20.10 -4.16 -2.31
CA LEU A 198 -21.39 -4.33 -1.63
C LEU A 198 -22.08 -2.98 -1.33
N LYS A 199 -21.31 -1.94 -1.06
CA LYS A 199 -21.83 -0.57 -0.80
C LYS A 199 -22.01 0.28 -2.06
N GLY A 200 -21.72 -0.25 -3.26
CA GLY A 200 -21.79 0.51 -4.52
C GLY A 200 -20.81 1.69 -4.60
N LYS A 201 -19.67 1.61 -3.89
CA LYS A 201 -18.67 2.67 -3.78
C LYS A 201 -17.49 2.50 -4.75
N ILE A 202 -17.71 1.84 -5.90
CA ILE A 202 -16.68 1.64 -6.93
C ILE A 202 -17.18 2.21 -8.25
N ILE A 203 -16.38 3.10 -8.85
CA ILE A 203 -16.62 3.66 -10.18
C ILE A 203 -15.82 2.86 -11.19
N TRP A 204 -16.47 1.84 -11.77
CA TRP A 204 -15.81 0.87 -12.63
C TRP A 204 -15.17 1.47 -13.88
N ILE A 205 -15.77 2.51 -14.45
CA ILE A 205 -15.25 3.19 -15.65
C ILE A 205 -13.87 3.84 -15.43
N ILE A 206 -13.54 4.17 -14.17
CA ILE A 206 -12.23 4.66 -13.76
C ILE A 206 -11.34 3.52 -13.31
N ALA A 207 -11.91 2.63 -12.49
CA ALA A 207 -11.17 1.58 -11.82
C ALA A 207 -10.53 0.58 -12.80
N ILE A 208 -11.23 0.21 -13.88
CA ILE A 208 -10.74 -0.78 -14.84
C ILE A 208 -9.52 -0.29 -15.65
N PRO A 209 -9.54 0.89 -16.30
CA PRO A 209 -8.36 1.40 -17.00
C PRO A 209 -7.16 1.59 -16.06
N MET A 210 -7.41 2.13 -14.86
CA MET A 210 -6.38 2.25 -13.84
C MET A 210 -5.81 0.89 -13.40
N ALA A 211 -6.65 -0.16 -13.31
CA ALA A 211 -6.22 -1.50 -12.94
C ALA A 211 -5.25 -2.08 -13.97
N ILE A 212 -5.53 -1.89 -15.25
CA ILE A 212 -4.63 -2.33 -16.32
C ILE A 212 -3.29 -1.60 -16.21
N SER A 213 -3.30 -0.27 -16.06
CA SER A 213 -2.09 0.54 -15.93
C SER A 213 -1.27 0.15 -14.68
N ASN A 214 -1.94 -0.04 -13.54
CA ASN A 214 -1.30 -0.43 -12.29
C ASN A 214 -0.71 -1.85 -12.37
N ALA A 215 -1.39 -2.79 -13.05
CA ALA A 215 -0.88 -4.13 -13.31
C ALA A 215 0.45 -4.11 -14.06
N PHE A 216 0.55 -3.31 -15.13
CA PHE A 216 1.80 -3.14 -15.88
C PHE A 216 2.91 -2.55 -15.00
N GLY A 217 2.60 -1.49 -14.24
CA GLY A 217 3.53 -0.91 -13.27
C GLY A 217 4.00 -1.93 -12.25
N GLY A 218 3.06 -2.65 -11.65
CA GLY A 218 3.33 -3.70 -10.65
C GLY A 218 4.19 -4.84 -11.18
N TRP A 219 3.91 -5.30 -12.40
CA TRP A 219 4.70 -6.34 -13.05
C TRP A 219 6.15 -5.91 -13.31
N ILE A 220 6.35 -4.72 -13.88
CA ILE A 220 7.69 -4.19 -14.18
C ILE A 220 8.46 -3.93 -12.88
N GLY A 221 7.81 -3.28 -11.90
CA GLY A 221 8.43 -2.96 -10.60
C GLY A 221 8.87 -4.21 -9.83
N ALA A 222 8.02 -5.23 -9.75
CA ALA A 222 8.36 -6.48 -9.08
C ALA A 222 9.51 -7.23 -9.77
N LYS A 223 9.49 -7.31 -11.11
CA LYS A 223 10.58 -7.92 -11.88
C LYS A 223 11.90 -7.21 -11.63
N LEU A 224 11.88 -5.88 -11.57
CA LEU A 224 13.09 -5.09 -11.30
C LEU A 224 13.58 -5.30 -9.87
N ALA A 225 12.68 -5.28 -8.88
CA ALA A 225 13.01 -5.52 -7.47
C ALA A 225 13.65 -6.89 -7.25
N ILE A 226 13.06 -7.93 -7.81
CA ILE A 226 13.56 -9.30 -7.69
C ILE A 226 14.94 -9.46 -8.35
N ASN A 227 15.12 -8.91 -9.54
CA ASN A 227 16.37 -9.03 -10.29
C ASN A 227 17.54 -8.25 -9.66
N LYS A 228 17.25 -7.12 -9.04
CA LYS A 228 18.25 -6.24 -8.40
C LYS A 228 18.49 -6.57 -6.92
N GLY A 229 17.56 -7.26 -6.27
CA GLY A 229 17.67 -7.75 -4.90
C GLY A 229 17.63 -6.69 -3.79
N ASN A 230 18.01 -7.10 -2.59
CA ASN A 230 17.86 -6.33 -1.35
C ASN A 230 18.45 -4.91 -1.40
N SER A 231 19.65 -4.74 -1.92
CA SER A 231 20.32 -3.44 -1.95
C SER A 231 19.57 -2.43 -2.80
N PHE A 232 19.02 -2.86 -3.94
CA PHE A 232 18.22 -2.01 -4.82
C PHE A 232 16.90 -1.61 -4.13
N ILE A 233 16.18 -2.59 -3.56
CA ILE A 233 14.91 -2.32 -2.87
C ILE A 233 15.13 -1.33 -1.73
N ARG A 234 16.19 -1.48 -0.95
CA ARG A 234 16.57 -0.57 0.14
C ARG A 234 16.83 0.85 -0.36
N ILE A 235 17.68 1.02 -1.38
CA ILE A 235 18.01 2.34 -1.92
C ILE A 235 16.75 2.98 -2.52
N PHE A 236 15.98 2.22 -3.28
CA PHE A 236 14.73 2.70 -3.89
C PHE A 236 13.70 3.12 -2.83
N PHE A 237 13.58 2.34 -1.74
CA PHE A 237 12.75 2.70 -0.59
C PHE A 237 13.16 4.06 -0.01
N LEU A 238 14.45 4.28 0.23
CA LEU A 238 14.96 5.55 0.75
C LEU A 238 14.69 6.71 -0.20
N VAL A 239 14.87 6.51 -1.52
CA VAL A 239 14.60 7.54 -2.53
C VAL A 239 13.13 7.93 -2.56
N VAL A 240 12.22 6.96 -2.56
CA VAL A 240 10.76 7.21 -2.55
C VAL A 240 10.36 7.96 -1.28
N VAL A 241 10.88 7.54 -0.15
CA VAL A 241 10.66 8.16 1.15
C VAL A 241 11.14 9.61 1.15
N VAL A 242 12.40 9.86 0.79
CA VAL A 242 12.99 11.22 0.75
C VAL A 242 12.24 12.10 -0.25
N GLY A 243 11.92 11.57 -1.44
CA GLY A 243 11.14 12.30 -2.45
C GLY A 243 9.76 12.72 -1.95
N THR A 244 9.05 11.82 -1.25
CA THR A 244 7.74 12.12 -0.64
C THR A 244 7.86 13.22 0.41
N LEU A 245 8.96 13.22 1.19
CA LEU A 245 9.24 14.21 2.21
C LEU A 245 9.56 15.59 1.65
N ILE A 246 10.40 15.65 0.61
CA ILE A 246 10.74 16.92 -0.05
C ILE A 246 9.45 17.54 -0.61
N ARG A 247 8.64 16.73 -1.27
CA ARG A 247 7.35 17.17 -1.80
C ARG A 247 6.43 17.70 -0.70
N PHE A 248 6.37 16.99 0.41
CA PHE A 248 5.53 17.36 1.53
C PHE A 248 6.04 18.63 2.24
N ALA A 249 7.36 18.74 2.49
CA ALA A 249 7.95 19.95 3.03
C ALA A 249 7.67 21.17 2.13
N TYR A 250 7.75 20.99 0.80
CA TYR A 250 7.38 22.04 -0.13
C TYR A 250 5.91 22.45 0.00
N ASP A 251 4.98 21.49 0.11
CA ASP A 251 3.54 21.80 0.24
C ASP A 251 3.22 22.49 1.59
N VAL A 252 3.95 22.17 2.67
CA VAL A 252 3.73 22.80 4.01
C VAL A 252 4.36 24.19 4.13
N PHE A 253 5.57 24.38 3.59
CA PHE A 253 6.32 25.60 3.81
C PHE A 253 6.21 26.65 2.68
N TRP A 254 5.94 26.21 1.45
CA TRP A 254 5.91 27.10 0.28
C TRP A 254 4.54 27.24 -0.41
N LYS A 255 3.65 26.28 -0.24
CA LYS A 255 2.31 26.38 -0.81
C LYS A 255 1.35 26.99 0.25
N LYS A 256 1.41 28.33 0.35
CA LYS A 256 0.36 29.10 1.04
C LYS A 256 -0.86 29.28 0.16
#